data_a7ff599dc02305ce8515ebfdff6eb0dd
#
_entry.id   a7ff599dc02305ce8515ebfdff6eb0dd
#
_cell.length_a   1.000
_cell.length_b   1.000
_cell.length_c   1.000
_cell.angle_alpha   90.00
_cell.angle_beta   90.00
_cell.angle_gamma   90.00
#
_symmetry.space_group_name_H-M   'P 1'
#
loop_
_entity.id
_entity.type
_entity.pdbx_description
1 polymer ?
#
loop_
_entity_poly.entity_id
_entity_poly.type
_entity_poly.pdbx_seq_one_letter_code
_entity_poly.pdbx_strand_id
1 'polypeptide(L)'
;MKKIFLISSLIITAFITSCSDNGNRNPHNVYMPDMAYSRAYETYAYRDSAFFTQSESERGQKIFYNNYPIAGTVARGEEMPFPFAKDKAGDTLNYVAAKAVKSPLDTMTAKQLVESERLYLINCGICHGKNLDGNGPLYKGGEGPFAAKPATLVGDAKYEAMPEGQMFYSVAYGKGQMGSYASQLTRRQRWEIIAFIKHKQKEAKANVAASAEATAKK
;
A
#
# COMPACT_ATOMS: atom_id res chain seq x y z
N MET A 1 -32.17 61.41 -14.21
CA MET A 1 -30.96 60.64 -14.50
C MET A 1 -30.48 59.81 -13.33
N LYS A 2 -30.30 60.35 -12.10
CA LYS A 2 -29.82 59.58 -10.91
C LYS A 2 -30.69 58.37 -10.54
N LYS A 3 -32.02 58.46 -10.67
CA LYS A 3 -32.94 57.33 -10.36
C LYS A 3 -32.81 56.16 -11.37
N ILE A 4 -32.55 56.47 -12.64
CA ILE A 4 -32.37 55.46 -13.71
C ILE A 4 -31.04 54.71 -13.45
N PHE A 5 -29.97 55.38 -13.04
CA PHE A 5 -28.70 54.80 -12.71
C PHE A 5 -28.80 53.85 -11.50
N LEU A 6 -29.56 54.22 -10.47
CA LEU A 6 -29.80 53.37 -9.31
C LEU A 6 -30.57 52.10 -9.67
N ILE A 7 -31.62 52.20 -10.49
CA ILE A 7 -32.40 51.02 -10.94
C ILE A 7 -31.55 50.11 -11.81
N SER A 8 -30.77 50.66 -12.75
CA SER A 8 -29.85 49.90 -13.57
C SER A 8 -28.78 49.18 -12.77
N SER A 9 -28.18 49.82 -11.75
CA SER A 9 -27.23 49.20 -10.85
C SER A 9 -27.86 48.06 -10.04
N LEU A 10 -29.08 48.22 -9.56
CA LEU A 10 -29.80 47.19 -8.82
C LEU A 10 -30.11 45.94 -9.67
N ILE A 11 -30.50 46.15 -10.91
CA ILE A 11 -30.77 45.06 -11.88
C ILE A 11 -29.48 44.32 -12.21
N ILE A 12 -28.37 45.02 -12.45
CA ILE A 12 -27.06 44.40 -12.72
C ILE A 12 -26.58 43.57 -11.54
N THR A 13 -26.74 44.08 -10.31
CA THR A 13 -26.37 43.36 -9.09
C THR A 13 -27.21 42.10 -8.92
N ALA A 14 -28.52 42.13 -9.19
CA ALA A 14 -29.40 40.99 -9.13
C ALA A 14 -29.02 39.91 -10.18
N PHE A 15 -28.58 40.30 -11.37
CA PHE A 15 -28.10 39.35 -12.39
C PHE A 15 -26.77 38.70 -11.99
N ILE A 16 -25.85 39.41 -11.34
CA ILE A 16 -24.56 38.88 -10.92
C ILE A 16 -24.73 37.89 -9.77
N THR A 17 -25.66 38.12 -8.86
CA THR A 17 -25.94 37.19 -7.74
C THR A 17 -26.74 35.96 -8.17
N SER A 18 -27.47 36.00 -9.27
CA SER A 18 -28.27 34.87 -9.77
C SER A 18 -27.44 33.70 -10.29
N CYS A 19 -26.15 33.91 -10.63
CA CYS A 19 -25.26 32.87 -11.15
C CYS A 19 -24.30 32.31 -10.12
N SER A 20 -24.38 32.69 -8.86
CA SER A 20 -23.60 32.09 -7.79
C SER A 20 -24.23 30.79 -7.30
N ASP A 21 -24.40 29.85 -8.21
CA ASP A 21 -24.66 28.46 -7.82
C ASP A 21 -23.34 27.91 -7.26
N ASN A 22 -23.31 27.76 -5.97
CA ASN A 22 -22.13 27.46 -5.15
C ASN A 22 -21.64 26.01 -5.35
N GLY A 23 -21.61 25.52 -6.59
CA GLY A 23 -21.09 24.20 -6.96
C GLY A 23 -21.83 23.03 -6.30
N ASN A 24 -22.93 23.31 -5.64
CA ASN A 24 -23.77 22.30 -5.01
C ASN A 24 -24.49 21.55 -6.12
N ARG A 25 -23.99 20.38 -6.46
CA ARG A 25 -24.63 19.47 -7.43
C ARG A 25 -25.95 18.87 -6.88
N ASN A 26 -26.57 19.51 -5.92
CA ASN A 26 -27.88 19.11 -5.41
C ASN A 26 -28.94 19.53 -6.42
N PRO A 27 -29.62 18.62 -7.06
CA PRO A 27 -30.75 18.97 -7.89
C PRO A 27 -31.85 19.56 -6.99
N HIS A 28 -32.04 20.87 -7.05
CA HIS A 28 -33.18 21.52 -6.41
C HIS A 28 -34.44 20.99 -7.10
N ASN A 29 -35.49 20.68 -6.36
CA ASN A 29 -36.77 20.19 -6.89
C ASN A 29 -36.70 18.85 -7.66
N VAL A 30 -36.24 17.82 -6.99
CA VAL A 30 -36.18 16.47 -7.57
C VAL A 30 -37.56 15.81 -7.50
N TYR A 31 -38.05 15.32 -8.65
CA TYR A 31 -39.20 14.41 -8.69
C TYR A 31 -38.76 13.06 -8.15
N MET A 32 -39.40 12.54 -7.12
CA MET A 32 -38.98 11.35 -6.36
C MET A 32 -37.62 11.49 -5.67
N PRO A 33 -37.52 12.27 -4.59
CA PRO A 33 -36.27 12.56 -3.89
C PRO A 33 -35.57 11.32 -3.32
N ASP A 34 -36.27 10.23 -3.06
CA ASP A 34 -35.72 8.98 -2.54
C ASP A 34 -34.72 8.30 -3.48
N MET A 35 -34.78 8.63 -4.78
CA MET A 35 -33.90 8.08 -5.80
C MET A 35 -32.81 9.08 -6.27
N ALA A 36 -32.82 10.30 -5.73
CA ALA A 36 -31.90 11.36 -6.14
C ALA A 36 -30.48 11.17 -5.61
N TYR A 37 -30.37 10.52 -4.46
CA TYR A 37 -29.09 10.30 -3.81
C TYR A 37 -28.85 8.82 -3.58
N SER A 38 -27.70 8.33 -4.02
CA SER A 38 -27.25 6.98 -3.71
C SER A 38 -26.97 6.86 -2.20
N ARG A 39 -27.47 5.80 -1.57
CA ARG A 39 -27.07 5.41 -0.21
C ARG A 39 -25.78 4.58 -0.21
N ALA A 40 -25.34 4.12 -1.38
CA ALA A 40 -24.09 3.41 -1.53
C ALA A 40 -22.90 4.37 -1.46
N TYR A 41 -21.78 3.88 -0.94
CA TYR A 41 -20.51 4.61 -0.98
C TYR A 41 -19.93 4.53 -2.38
N GLU A 42 -19.83 5.67 -3.03
CA GLU A 42 -19.19 5.78 -4.35
C GLU A 42 -17.76 6.32 -4.18
N THR A 43 -16.83 5.79 -4.96
CA THR A 43 -15.39 6.06 -4.81
C THR A 43 -15.05 7.55 -4.91
N TYR A 44 -15.74 8.30 -5.78
CA TYR A 44 -15.47 9.72 -6.04
C TYR A 44 -16.67 10.63 -5.73
N ALA A 45 -17.66 10.13 -4.99
CA ALA A 45 -18.80 10.94 -4.60
C ALA A 45 -18.39 12.10 -3.68
N TYR A 46 -19.00 13.26 -3.90
CA TYR A 46 -18.88 14.38 -2.97
C TYR A 46 -19.60 14.03 -1.66
N ARG A 47 -18.90 14.18 -0.55
CA ARG A 47 -19.42 13.89 0.79
C ARG A 47 -20.12 15.12 1.33
N ASP A 48 -21.42 15.14 1.22
CA ASP A 48 -22.23 16.19 1.84
C ASP A 48 -22.43 15.90 3.32
N SER A 49 -21.93 16.79 4.18
CA SER A 49 -22.09 16.69 5.65
C SER A 49 -23.53 16.78 6.14
N ALA A 50 -24.47 17.22 5.29
CA ALA A 50 -25.89 17.20 5.62
C ALA A 50 -26.45 15.78 5.67
N PHE A 51 -25.96 14.88 4.81
CA PHE A 51 -26.45 13.50 4.69
C PHE A 51 -25.48 12.46 5.27
N PHE A 52 -24.19 12.74 5.28
CA PHE A 52 -23.15 11.82 5.71
C PHE A 52 -22.49 12.31 7.00
N THR A 53 -22.13 11.38 7.87
CA THR A 53 -21.39 11.67 9.09
C THR A 53 -20.28 10.64 9.32
N GLN A 54 -19.22 11.07 10.00
CA GLN A 54 -18.20 10.18 10.57
C GLN A 54 -18.30 10.13 12.10
N SER A 55 -19.22 10.89 12.66
CA SER A 55 -19.44 10.96 14.10
C SER A 55 -20.36 9.82 14.57
N GLU A 56 -19.89 9.06 15.54
CA GLU A 56 -20.69 7.97 16.14
C GLU A 56 -21.96 8.50 16.82
N SER A 57 -21.95 9.73 17.31
CA SER A 57 -23.12 10.36 17.94
C SER A 57 -24.28 10.66 16.98
N GLU A 58 -23.98 10.82 15.70
CA GLU A 58 -24.98 11.07 14.66
C GLU A 58 -25.37 9.79 13.89
N ARG A 59 -24.81 8.66 14.29
CA ARG A 59 -25.16 7.35 13.72
C ARG A 59 -26.63 7.06 13.92
N GLY A 60 -27.32 6.71 12.84
CA GLY A 60 -28.76 6.47 12.84
C GLY A 60 -29.62 7.68 12.45
N GLN A 61 -29.10 8.90 12.54
CA GLN A 61 -29.75 10.12 12.02
C GLN A 61 -29.23 10.45 10.61
N LYS A 62 -27.95 10.22 10.37
CA LYS A 62 -27.28 10.41 9.08
C LYS A 62 -26.68 9.10 8.59
N ILE A 63 -26.31 9.05 7.31
CA ILE A 63 -25.58 7.92 6.73
C ILE A 63 -24.17 7.89 7.32
N PHE A 64 -23.84 6.86 8.11
CA PHE A 64 -22.51 6.72 8.71
C PHE A 64 -21.49 6.31 7.66
N TYR A 65 -20.52 7.18 7.42
CA TYR A 65 -19.60 7.03 6.28
C TYR A 65 -18.49 5.98 6.50
N ASN A 66 -18.05 5.73 7.72
CA ASN A 66 -16.96 4.82 8.05
C ASN A 66 -17.49 3.50 8.62
N ASN A 67 -18.29 2.79 7.85
CA ASN A 67 -18.81 1.50 8.25
C ASN A 67 -17.77 0.41 7.98
N TYR A 68 -16.66 0.43 8.72
CA TYR A 68 -15.65 -0.60 8.63
C TYR A 68 -16.19 -1.96 9.05
N PRO A 69 -15.72 -3.06 8.45
CA PRO A 69 -15.99 -4.40 8.95
C PRO A 69 -15.59 -4.54 10.43
N ILE A 70 -16.24 -5.45 11.14
CA ILE A 70 -15.87 -5.78 12.51
C ILE A 70 -14.39 -6.15 12.56
N ALA A 71 -13.67 -5.67 13.59
CA ALA A 71 -12.26 -5.93 13.77
C ALA A 71 -11.98 -7.45 13.74
N GLY A 72 -11.00 -7.85 12.94
CA GLY A 72 -10.67 -9.26 12.71
C GLY A 72 -11.36 -9.91 11.50
N THR A 73 -12.29 -9.19 10.83
CA THR A 73 -12.88 -9.66 9.56
C THR A 73 -11.81 -9.72 8.47
N VAL A 74 -11.71 -10.86 7.80
CA VAL A 74 -10.82 -11.06 6.65
C VAL A 74 -11.68 -11.15 5.39
N ALA A 75 -11.36 -10.37 4.37
CA ALA A 75 -12.08 -10.42 3.10
C ALA A 75 -11.89 -11.79 2.42
N ARG A 76 -12.93 -12.25 1.72
CA ARG A 76 -12.87 -13.53 1.01
C ARG A 76 -11.79 -13.48 -0.08
N GLY A 77 -10.88 -14.44 -0.06
CA GLY A 77 -9.77 -14.54 -1.01
C GLY A 77 -8.52 -13.77 -0.58
N GLU A 78 -8.54 -13.10 0.57
CA GLU A 78 -7.33 -12.52 1.16
C GLU A 78 -6.60 -13.51 2.08
N GLU A 79 -5.29 -13.35 2.17
CA GLU A 79 -4.47 -14.10 3.12
C GLU A 79 -4.80 -13.72 4.57
N MET A 80 -4.66 -14.70 5.48
CA MET A 80 -4.85 -14.44 6.91
C MET A 80 -3.94 -13.34 7.43
N PRO A 81 -4.39 -12.56 8.42
CA PRO A 81 -3.54 -11.55 9.05
C PRO A 81 -2.24 -12.17 9.59
N PHE A 82 -1.16 -11.40 9.49
CA PHE A 82 0.10 -11.80 10.12
C PHE A 82 -0.08 -11.88 11.64
N PRO A 83 0.35 -12.96 12.31
CA PRO A 83 -0.03 -13.24 13.70
C PRO A 83 0.65 -12.32 14.72
N PHE A 84 1.69 -11.59 14.33
CA PHE A 84 2.45 -10.72 15.23
C PHE A 84 2.22 -9.26 14.92
N ALA A 85 2.00 -8.46 15.96
CA ALA A 85 1.93 -7.00 15.86
C ALA A 85 3.34 -6.40 15.72
N LYS A 86 3.39 -5.12 15.34
CA LYS A 86 4.65 -4.36 15.34
C LYS A 86 5.19 -4.24 16.77
N ASP A 87 6.49 -4.52 16.95
CA ASP A 87 7.19 -4.31 18.21
C ASP A 87 7.21 -2.82 18.58
N LYS A 88 7.19 -2.55 19.88
CA LYS A 88 7.45 -1.21 20.41
C LYS A 88 8.90 -0.81 20.15
N ALA A 89 9.18 0.48 20.23
CA ALA A 89 10.54 0.99 20.07
C ALA A 89 11.48 0.34 21.11
N GLY A 90 12.56 -0.26 20.63
CA GLY A 90 13.54 -0.97 21.46
C GLY A 90 13.22 -2.44 21.75
N ASP A 91 12.04 -2.93 21.38
CA ASP A 91 11.66 -4.34 21.52
C ASP A 91 11.86 -5.10 20.19
N THR A 92 12.12 -6.40 20.28
CA THR A 92 12.30 -7.30 19.12
C THR A 92 11.63 -8.65 19.30
N LEU A 93 10.77 -8.80 20.28
CA LEU A 93 10.14 -10.09 20.63
C LEU A 93 9.33 -10.65 19.47
N ASN A 94 8.44 -9.85 18.89
CA ASN A 94 7.61 -10.26 17.76
C ASN A 94 8.43 -10.47 16.47
N TYR A 95 9.47 -9.66 16.27
CA TYR A 95 10.39 -9.87 15.16
C TYR A 95 11.13 -11.21 15.26
N VAL A 96 11.54 -11.60 16.47
CA VAL A 96 12.19 -12.90 16.72
C VAL A 96 11.17 -14.04 16.59
N ALA A 97 9.98 -13.89 17.17
CA ALA A 97 8.90 -14.87 17.08
C ALA A 97 8.43 -15.10 15.63
N ALA A 98 8.50 -14.08 14.80
CA ALA A 98 8.17 -14.16 13.38
C ALA A 98 9.01 -15.19 12.59
N LYS A 99 10.15 -15.65 13.13
CA LYS A 99 10.93 -16.75 12.52
C LYS A 99 10.12 -18.02 12.32
N ALA A 100 9.16 -18.29 13.19
CA ALA A 100 8.34 -19.50 13.14
C ALA A 100 7.26 -19.43 12.03
N VAL A 101 6.95 -18.24 11.52
CA VAL A 101 5.91 -18.08 10.50
C VAL A 101 6.43 -18.53 9.14
N LYS A 102 5.70 -19.43 8.51
CA LYS A 102 5.97 -19.88 7.14
C LYS A 102 5.08 -19.13 6.16
N SER A 103 5.53 -19.03 4.92
CA SER A 103 4.70 -18.50 3.83
C SER A 103 3.43 -19.33 3.67
N PRO A 104 2.27 -18.71 3.53
CA PRO A 104 1.03 -19.42 3.20
C PRO A 104 0.93 -19.77 1.70
N LEU A 105 1.89 -19.31 0.89
CA LEU A 105 1.88 -19.56 -0.55
C LEU A 105 2.43 -20.94 -0.88
N ASP A 106 1.72 -21.60 -1.80
CA ASP A 106 2.21 -22.80 -2.47
C ASP A 106 3.34 -22.45 -3.45
N THR A 107 3.84 -23.47 -4.16
CA THR A 107 4.84 -23.29 -5.22
C THR A 107 4.30 -22.33 -6.28
N MET A 108 5.05 -21.25 -6.53
CA MET A 108 4.65 -20.25 -7.52
C MET A 108 4.76 -20.77 -8.95
N THR A 109 3.77 -20.45 -9.75
CA THR A 109 3.81 -20.65 -11.20
C THR A 109 4.77 -19.64 -11.86
N ALA A 110 5.24 -19.94 -13.08
CA ALA A 110 6.11 -19.03 -13.84
C ALA A 110 5.48 -17.63 -14.01
N LYS A 111 4.17 -17.57 -14.24
CA LYS A 111 3.44 -16.28 -14.37
C LYS A 111 3.45 -15.48 -13.06
N GLN A 112 3.25 -16.15 -11.93
CA GLN A 112 3.30 -15.51 -10.62
C GLN A 112 4.73 -15.03 -10.29
N LEU A 113 5.75 -15.77 -10.69
CA LEU A 113 7.14 -15.38 -10.49
C LEU A 113 7.49 -14.10 -11.25
N VAL A 114 7.05 -13.98 -12.51
CA VAL A 114 7.23 -12.76 -13.32
C VAL A 114 6.53 -11.56 -12.68
N GLU A 115 5.31 -11.75 -12.20
CA GLU A 115 4.57 -10.67 -11.53
C GLU A 115 5.24 -10.28 -10.19
N SER A 116 5.73 -11.25 -9.44
CA SER A 116 6.46 -11.00 -8.19
C SER A 116 7.78 -10.26 -8.42
N GLU A 117 8.49 -10.57 -9.51
CA GLU A 117 9.67 -9.82 -9.95
C GLU A 117 9.30 -8.37 -10.28
N ARG A 118 8.22 -8.15 -11.02
CA ARG A 118 7.74 -6.80 -11.32
C ARG A 118 7.42 -6.02 -10.05
N LEU A 119 6.70 -6.62 -9.10
CA LEU A 119 6.38 -6.01 -7.81
C LEU A 119 7.65 -5.68 -7.00
N TYR A 120 8.63 -6.59 -6.99
CA TYR A 120 9.93 -6.36 -6.36
C TYR A 120 10.64 -5.16 -6.98
N LEU A 121 10.75 -5.11 -8.31
CA LEU A 121 11.46 -4.04 -9.02
C LEU A 121 10.86 -2.67 -8.75
N ILE A 122 9.54 -2.58 -8.70
CA ILE A 122 8.83 -1.31 -8.47
C ILE A 122 8.98 -0.84 -7.02
N ASN A 123 8.86 -1.75 -6.04
CA ASN A 123 8.76 -1.35 -4.63
C ASN A 123 10.10 -1.48 -3.87
N CYS A 124 10.92 -2.46 -4.21
CA CYS A 124 12.12 -2.85 -3.46
C CYS A 124 13.41 -2.54 -4.22
N GLY A 125 13.38 -2.68 -5.55
CA GLY A 125 14.55 -2.57 -6.42
C GLY A 125 15.25 -1.22 -6.37
N ILE A 126 14.50 -0.15 -6.06
CA ILE A 126 15.05 1.22 -5.92
C ILE A 126 16.13 1.31 -4.82
N CYS A 127 16.00 0.50 -3.76
CA CYS A 127 16.97 0.41 -2.66
C CYS A 127 17.85 -0.84 -2.79
N HIS A 128 17.21 -2.02 -2.96
CA HIS A 128 17.91 -3.32 -2.92
C HIS A 128 18.58 -3.73 -4.24
N GLY A 129 18.39 -2.94 -5.30
CA GLY A 129 18.95 -3.23 -6.62
C GLY A 129 18.19 -4.32 -7.39
N LYS A 130 18.31 -4.29 -8.71
CA LYS A 130 17.72 -5.30 -9.61
C LYS A 130 18.28 -6.70 -9.33
N ASN A 131 19.56 -6.76 -8.96
CA ASN A 131 20.27 -8.01 -8.70
C ASN A 131 20.19 -8.48 -7.25
N LEU A 132 19.38 -7.83 -6.40
CA LEU A 132 19.23 -8.11 -4.97
C LEU A 132 20.55 -7.93 -4.18
N ASP A 133 21.50 -7.15 -4.68
CA ASP A 133 22.84 -6.93 -4.16
C ASP A 133 22.95 -5.72 -3.20
N GLY A 134 21.82 -5.03 -2.94
CA GLY A 134 21.79 -3.81 -2.14
C GLY A 134 22.33 -2.58 -2.87
N ASN A 135 22.53 -2.66 -4.18
CA ASN A 135 23.06 -1.56 -4.98
C ASN A 135 21.99 -0.94 -5.89
N GLY A 136 20.88 -0.53 -5.28
CA GLY A 136 19.83 0.18 -5.99
C GLY A 136 20.17 1.64 -6.26
N PRO A 137 19.38 2.34 -7.11
CA PRO A 137 19.60 3.74 -7.49
C PRO A 137 19.74 4.71 -6.33
N LEU A 138 19.09 4.45 -5.18
CA LEU A 138 19.20 5.31 -4.01
C LEU A 138 20.52 5.16 -3.25
N TYR A 139 21.22 4.04 -3.41
CA TYR A 139 22.56 3.84 -2.82
C TYR A 139 23.66 4.08 -3.85
N LYS A 140 23.55 3.50 -5.03
CA LYS A 140 24.47 3.68 -6.19
C LYS A 140 25.95 3.60 -5.80
N GLY A 141 26.34 2.54 -5.10
CA GLY A 141 27.72 2.36 -4.65
C GLY A 141 28.20 3.35 -3.59
N GLY A 142 27.31 4.09 -2.96
CA GLY A 142 27.62 5.17 -2.01
C GLY A 142 27.54 6.58 -2.60
N GLU A 143 27.29 6.71 -3.91
CA GLU A 143 27.12 8.00 -4.59
C GLU A 143 25.65 8.49 -4.57
N GLY A 144 24.72 7.63 -4.10
CA GLY A 144 23.30 7.94 -4.03
C GLY A 144 22.94 8.81 -2.81
N PRO A 145 21.67 9.23 -2.71
CA PRO A 145 21.19 10.01 -1.57
C PRO A 145 21.21 9.27 -0.23
N PHE A 146 21.31 7.93 -0.25
CA PHE A 146 21.43 7.12 0.98
C PHE A 146 22.88 6.70 1.20
N ALA A 147 23.46 7.12 2.32
CA ALA A 147 24.84 6.80 2.69
C ALA A 147 25.00 5.33 3.13
N ALA A 148 23.96 4.70 3.68
CA ALA A 148 24.00 3.34 4.17
C ALA A 148 23.54 2.35 3.09
N LYS A 149 24.38 1.33 2.83
CA LYS A 149 24.05 0.25 1.90
C LYS A 149 22.83 -0.55 2.39
N PRO A 150 21.77 -0.69 1.59
CA PRO A 150 20.69 -1.61 1.87
C PRO A 150 21.15 -3.06 1.98
N ALA A 151 20.35 -3.91 2.62
CA ALA A 151 20.67 -5.33 2.76
C ALA A 151 20.92 -5.99 1.40
N THR A 152 22.03 -6.72 1.30
CA THR A 152 22.34 -7.60 0.18
C THR A 152 21.54 -8.89 0.35
N LEU A 153 20.46 -9.01 -0.42
CA LEU A 153 19.50 -10.11 -0.24
C LEU A 153 19.97 -11.42 -0.88
N VAL A 154 20.86 -11.34 -1.89
CA VAL A 154 21.53 -12.48 -2.53
C VAL A 154 23.03 -12.30 -2.40
N GLY A 155 23.73 -13.33 -1.94
CA GLY A 155 25.18 -13.31 -1.72
C GLY A 155 25.61 -12.95 -0.30
N ASP A 156 24.67 -12.69 0.62
CA ASP A 156 24.97 -12.52 2.05
C ASP A 156 24.29 -13.65 2.85
N ALA A 157 25.10 -14.48 3.49
CA ALA A 157 24.66 -15.64 4.26
C ALA A 157 23.62 -15.31 5.33
N LYS A 158 23.70 -14.13 5.97
CA LYS A 158 22.76 -13.67 6.98
C LYS A 158 21.35 -13.52 6.43
N TYR A 159 21.21 -12.87 5.27
CA TYR A 159 19.91 -12.61 4.67
C TYR A 159 19.38 -13.83 3.89
N GLU A 160 20.27 -14.66 3.37
CA GLU A 160 19.90 -15.93 2.76
C GLU A 160 19.34 -16.94 3.78
N ALA A 161 19.91 -16.97 4.99
CA ALA A 161 19.43 -17.79 6.09
C ALA A 161 18.18 -17.21 6.79
N MET A 162 17.82 -15.97 6.50
CA MET A 162 16.68 -15.29 7.16
C MET A 162 15.36 -15.99 6.82
N PRO A 163 14.55 -16.41 7.82
CA PRO A 163 13.25 -17.01 7.59
C PRO A 163 12.27 -16.05 6.93
N GLU A 164 11.34 -16.60 6.13
CA GLU A 164 10.34 -15.84 5.37
C GLU A 164 9.47 -14.96 6.27
N GLY A 165 9.07 -15.45 7.44
CA GLY A 165 8.27 -14.68 8.39
C GLY A 165 8.97 -13.45 8.93
N GLN A 166 10.31 -13.49 9.14
CA GLN A 166 11.08 -12.29 9.51
C GLN A 166 11.20 -11.31 8.35
N MET A 167 11.33 -11.81 7.13
CA MET A 167 11.29 -10.96 5.93
C MET A 167 9.93 -10.28 5.81
N PHE A 168 8.85 -11.04 6.02
CA PHE A 168 7.49 -10.49 6.00
C PHE A 168 7.29 -9.42 7.07
N TYR A 169 7.76 -9.66 8.30
CA TYR A 169 7.71 -8.68 9.37
C TYR A 169 8.41 -7.38 8.97
N SER A 170 9.60 -7.48 8.38
CA SER A 170 10.39 -6.32 7.93
C SER A 170 9.66 -5.54 6.84
N VAL A 171 9.04 -6.21 5.88
CA VAL A 171 8.26 -5.57 4.80
C VAL A 171 6.97 -4.95 5.34
N ALA A 172 6.30 -5.63 6.28
CA ALA A 172 5.02 -5.18 6.83
C ALA A 172 5.16 -3.97 7.77
N TYR A 173 6.19 -3.95 8.62
CA TYR A 173 6.32 -2.97 9.69
C TYR A 173 7.49 -2.01 9.52
N GLY A 174 8.38 -2.31 8.57
CA GLY A 174 9.64 -1.61 8.41
C GLY A 174 10.72 -2.14 9.36
N LYS A 175 11.99 -1.88 9.02
CA LYS A 175 13.14 -2.18 9.87
C LYS A 175 14.29 -1.21 9.64
N GLY A 176 14.72 -0.53 10.70
CA GLY A 176 15.73 0.52 10.59
C GLY A 176 15.27 1.66 9.68
N GLN A 177 16.02 1.92 8.61
CA GLN A 177 15.68 2.93 7.62
C GLN A 177 14.62 2.49 6.61
N MET A 178 14.33 1.19 6.54
CA MET A 178 13.30 0.66 5.66
C MET A 178 11.91 0.95 6.23
N GLY A 179 11.10 1.69 5.48
CA GLY A 179 9.70 1.99 5.83
C GLY A 179 8.79 0.76 5.71
N SER A 180 7.57 0.89 6.24
CA SER A 180 6.50 -0.10 6.08
C SER A 180 5.92 -0.05 4.67
N TYR A 181 5.69 -1.21 4.06
CA TYR A 181 5.00 -1.37 2.77
C TYR A 181 3.57 -1.91 2.93
N ALA A 182 3.03 -1.86 4.14
CA ALA A 182 1.68 -2.38 4.41
C ALA A 182 0.57 -1.62 3.69
N SER A 183 0.78 -0.34 3.39
CA SER A 183 -0.17 0.52 2.69
C SER A 183 -0.11 0.38 1.16
N GLN A 184 1.06 0.01 0.61
CA GLN A 184 1.27 -0.10 -0.84
C GLN A 184 1.02 -1.50 -1.39
N LEU A 185 1.22 -2.52 -0.55
CA LEU A 185 1.17 -3.93 -0.96
C LEU A 185 0.14 -4.70 -0.14
N THR A 186 -0.66 -5.52 -0.79
CA THR A 186 -1.53 -6.49 -0.10
C THR A 186 -0.69 -7.53 0.64
N ARG A 187 -1.31 -8.28 1.58
CA ARG A 187 -0.63 -9.35 2.31
C ARG A 187 -0.06 -10.39 1.35
N ARG A 188 -0.85 -10.78 0.35
CA ARG A 188 -0.44 -11.74 -0.68
C ARG A 188 0.76 -11.23 -1.47
N GLN A 189 0.73 -10.01 -1.96
CA GLN A 189 1.85 -9.43 -2.72
C GLN A 189 3.15 -9.35 -1.92
N ARG A 190 3.07 -9.08 -0.62
CA ARG A 190 4.25 -9.12 0.27
C ARG A 190 4.85 -10.52 0.35
N TRP A 191 4.03 -11.58 0.47
CA TRP A 191 4.49 -12.95 0.43
C TRP A 191 5.06 -13.35 -0.93
N GLU A 192 4.42 -12.92 -2.02
CA GLU A 192 4.89 -13.15 -3.38
C GLU A 192 6.28 -12.54 -3.63
N ILE A 193 6.52 -11.32 -3.17
CA ILE A 193 7.86 -10.69 -3.24
C ILE A 193 8.90 -11.49 -2.44
N ILE A 194 8.55 -11.95 -1.25
CA ILE A 194 9.46 -12.76 -0.42
C ILE A 194 9.77 -14.11 -1.09
N ALA A 195 8.75 -14.74 -1.66
CA ALA A 195 8.93 -15.98 -2.41
C ALA A 195 9.84 -15.78 -3.64
N PHE A 196 9.71 -14.66 -4.35
CA PHE A 196 10.63 -14.26 -5.43
C PHE A 196 12.07 -14.12 -4.92
N ILE A 197 12.29 -13.41 -3.80
CA ILE A 197 13.63 -13.26 -3.21
C ILE A 197 14.23 -14.63 -2.86
N LYS A 198 13.43 -15.51 -2.22
CA LYS A 198 13.86 -16.88 -1.89
C LYS A 198 14.17 -17.72 -3.12
N HIS A 199 13.40 -17.55 -4.19
CA HIS A 199 13.66 -18.20 -5.46
C HIS A 199 15.02 -17.75 -6.03
N LYS A 200 15.31 -16.46 -6.06
CA LYS A 200 16.60 -15.92 -6.53
C LYS A 200 17.78 -16.36 -5.67
N GLN A 201 17.61 -16.45 -4.34
CA GLN A 201 18.62 -17.00 -3.44
C GLN A 201 18.93 -18.47 -3.78
N LYS A 202 17.92 -19.26 -4.11
CA LYS A 202 18.05 -20.66 -4.49
C LYS A 202 18.76 -20.83 -5.85
N GLU A 203 18.38 -20.02 -6.83
CA GLU A 203 19.05 -19.98 -8.14
C GLU A 203 20.54 -19.64 -8.01
N ALA A 204 20.88 -18.62 -7.23
CA ALA A 204 22.26 -18.22 -7.02
C ALA A 204 23.10 -19.34 -6.38
N LYS A 205 22.56 -20.03 -5.37
CA LYS A 205 23.23 -21.17 -4.75
C LYS A 205 23.45 -22.33 -5.72
N ALA A 206 22.45 -22.64 -6.54
CA ALA A 206 22.57 -23.70 -7.55
C ALA A 206 23.65 -23.38 -8.59
N ASN A 207 23.73 -22.11 -9.03
CA ASN A 207 24.73 -21.67 -9.98
C ASN A 207 26.15 -21.74 -9.40
N VAL A 208 26.33 -21.38 -8.11
CA VAL A 208 27.63 -21.51 -7.43
C VAL A 208 28.05 -22.96 -7.30
N ALA A 209 27.13 -23.86 -6.92
CA ALA A 209 27.40 -25.29 -6.84
C ALA A 209 27.80 -25.89 -8.19
N ALA A 210 27.05 -25.56 -9.24
CA ALA A 210 27.39 -26.05 -10.62
C ALA A 210 28.76 -25.56 -11.11
N SER A 211 29.10 -24.30 -10.80
CA SER A 211 30.41 -23.76 -11.15
C SER A 211 31.56 -24.44 -10.39
N ALA A 212 31.35 -24.76 -9.11
CA ALA A 212 32.34 -25.48 -8.29
C ALA A 212 32.59 -26.91 -8.80
N GLU A 213 31.52 -27.63 -9.17
CA GLU A 213 31.65 -28.96 -9.78
C GLU A 213 32.36 -28.96 -11.13
N ALA A 214 32.13 -27.94 -11.96
CA ALA A 214 32.80 -27.77 -13.25
C ALA A 214 34.32 -27.50 -13.09
N THR A 215 34.70 -26.80 -12.02
CA THR A 215 36.09 -26.49 -11.72
C THR A 215 36.82 -27.70 -11.09
N ALA A 216 36.13 -28.53 -10.33
CA ALA A 216 36.70 -29.74 -9.71
C ALA A 216 36.96 -30.89 -10.72
N LYS A 217 36.34 -30.85 -11.90
CA LYS A 217 36.50 -31.83 -12.98
C LYS A 217 37.60 -31.49 -14.00
N LYS A 218 38.32 -30.40 -13.79
CA LYS A 218 39.41 -29.95 -14.64
C LYS A 218 40.75 -30.16 -13.98
#